data_eee0f0064a725a6c8bc3b35de00347b7
#
_entry.id   eee0f0064a725a6c8bc3b35de00347b7
#
_cell.length_a   1.000
_cell.length_b   1.000
_cell.length_c   1.000
_cell.angle_alpha   90.00
_cell.angle_beta   90.00
_cell.angle_gamma   90.00
#
_symmetry.space_group_name_H-M   'P 1'
#
loop_
_entity.id
_entity.type
_entity.pdbx_description
1 polymer ?
#
loop_
_entity_poly.entity_id
_entity_poly.type
_entity_poly.pdbx_seq_one_letter_code
_entity_poly.pdbx_strand_id
1 'polypeptide(L)'
;MLTESIYKSCTLCPRECHADRTISTGFCGAGHELRAARAALHMWEEPCISGTTGSGTVFFSGCTLRCVFCQNFQLSHENYGKTISVSRLADIFLELQEKGAANINLVTGTQFAPSIVRALDLAKPKLQIPVVFNCGGYEKLETIRDLADYVDIWLPDLKYMDSGLAKKYSAAPDYFEKASAAIKEMIRLTGGLSWNKRNPSMLDRGVIIRHMVLPGAKEDSIRLLHWIRENLPDH
;
A
#
# COMPACT_ATOMS: atom_id res chain seq x y z
N MET A 1 -12.71 12.96 -3.00
CA MET A 1 -11.78 12.99 -4.19
C MET A 1 -10.44 13.53 -3.74
N LEU A 2 -9.36 12.77 -3.97
CA LEU A 2 -7.98 13.10 -3.60
C LEU A 2 -7.45 14.24 -4.46
N THR A 3 -7.24 15.42 -3.84
CA THR A 3 -6.61 16.57 -4.48
C THR A 3 -5.36 16.98 -3.72
N GLU A 4 -4.41 17.65 -4.38
CA GLU A 4 -3.17 18.10 -3.73
C GLU A 4 -3.39 19.15 -2.63
N SER A 5 -4.58 19.76 -2.56
CA SER A 5 -4.94 20.68 -1.47
C SER A 5 -4.89 20.02 -0.09
N ILE A 6 -5.03 18.68 -0.01
CA ILE A 6 -4.92 17.93 1.24
C ILE A 6 -3.51 18.03 1.87
N TYR A 7 -2.48 18.36 1.08
CA TYR A 7 -1.13 18.53 1.60
C TYR A 7 -0.95 19.76 2.49
N LYS A 8 -1.85 20.76 2.42
CA LYS A 8 -1.81 21.94 3.29
C LYS A 8 -2.22 21.63 4.74
N SER A 9 -3.01 20.57 4.95
CA SER A 9 -3.37 20.05 6.28
C SER A 9 -3.61 18.55 6.12
N CYS A 10 -2.53 17.75 6.20
CA CYS A 10 -2.54 16.37 5.78
C CYS A 10 -3.37 15.45 6.69
N THR A 11 -4.38 14.80 6.09
CA THR A 11 -5.25 13.80 6.73
C THR A 11 -5.36 12.52 5.92
N LEU A 12 -4.35 12.18 5.08
CA LEU A 12 -4.35 11.02 4.17
C LEU A 12 -4.33 9.66 4.88
N CYS A 13 -3.84 9.61 6.11
CA CYS A 13 -3.74 8.36 6.87
C CYS A 13 -4.27 8.56 8.29
N PRO A 14 -4.46 7.47 9.10
CA PRO A 14 -4.99 7.59 10.45
C PRO A 14 -4.14 8.43 11.43
N ARG A 15 -2.90 8.79 11.05
CA ARG A 15 -2.10 9.76 11.83
C ARG A 15 -2.73 11.13 11.92
N GLU A 16 -3.46 11.55 10.88
CA GLU A 16 -4.10 12.86 10.78
C GLU A 16 -3.22 13.97 11.38
N CYS A 17 -1.93 13.98 10.96
CA CYS A 17 -0.92 14.84 11.57
C CYS A 17 -1.12 16.34 11.28
N HIS A 18 -2.05 16.67 10.37
CA HIS A 18 -2.37 18.05 9.95
C HIS A 18 -1.14 18.90 9.53
N ALA A 19 -0.04 18.24 9.20
CA ALA A 19 1.16 18.95 8.72
C ALA A 19 0.86 19.66 7.39
N ASP A 20 1.34 20.89 7.26
CA ASP A 20 1.44 21.54 5.95
C ASP A 20 2.66 20.96 5.23
N ARG A 21 2.41 19.99 4.39
CA ARG A 21 3.44 19.25 3.65
C ARG A 21 4.00 20.03 2.46
N THR A 22 3.47 21.21 2.17
CA THR A 22 4.00 22.10 1.13
C THR A 22 5.27 22.84 1.61
N ILE A 23 5.43 22.98 2.93
CA ILE A 23 6.57 23.68 3.58
C ILE A 23 7.31 22.83 4.61
N SER A 24 6.75 21.65 4.98
CA SER A 24 7.32 20.76 5.99
C SER A 24 7.12 19.30 5.59
N THR A 25 7.36 18.36 6.51
CA THR A 25 7.06 16.93 6.33
C THR A 25 6.03 16.46 7.35
N GLY A 26 5.19 15.48 6.96
CA GLY A 26 4.30 14.79 7.88
C GLY A 26 5.04 13.78 8.77
N PHE A 27 4.31 13.09 9.66
CA PHE A 27 4.85 11.96 10.46
C PHE A 27 5.56 10.91 9.57
N CYS A 28 5.05 10.70 8.36
CA CYS A 28 5.62 9.77 7.38
C CYS A 28 7.00 10.18 6.85
N GLY A 29 7.52 11.37 7.18
CA GLY A 29 8.76 11.92 6.67
C GLY A 29 8.65 12.50 5.25
N ALA A 30 7.47 12.47 4.63
CA ALA A 30 7.28 12.97 3.26
C ALA A 30 6.73 14.40 3.22
N GLY A 31 7.27 15.23 2.32
CA GLY A 31 6.66 16.48 1.85
C GLY A 31 5.58 16.21 0.79
N HIS A 32 5.16 17.25 0.06
CA HIS A 32 4.17 17.11 -1.02
C HIS A 32 4.77 16.53 -2.31
N GLU A 33 6.06 16.72 -2.54
CA GLU A 33 6.73 16.24 -3.74
C GLU A 33 6.78 14.72 -3.78
N LEU A 34 6.30 14.16 -4.89
CA LEU A 34 6.31 12.71 -5.14
C LEU A 34 7.75 12.18 -5.16
N ARG A 35 8.04 11.22 -4.30
CA ARG A 35 9.38 10.67 -4.16
C ARG A 35 9.37 9.15 -4.23
N ALA A 36 10.17 8.60 -5.15
CA ALA A 36 10.33 7.16 -5.35
C ALA A 36 11.81 6.75 -5.24
N ALA A 37 12.05 5.61 -4.62
CA ALA A 37 13.38 5.08 -4.41
C ALA A 37 13.80 4.07 -5.47
N ARG A 38 12.84 3.27 -5.95
CA ARG A 38 13.09 2.20 -6.90
C ARG A 38 11.85 1.95 -7.75
N ALA A 39 12.06 1.63 -9.03
CA ALA A 39 11.05 1.07 -9.91
C ALA A 39 11.69 -0.06 -10.73
N ALA A 40 11.22 -1.30 -10.55
CA ALA A 40 11.77 -2.48 -11.23
C ALA A 40 10.82 -3.67 -11.15
N LEU A 41 11.06 -4.69 -11.98
CA LEU A 41 10.44 -6.01 -11.81
C LEU A 41 10.93 -6.63 -10.48
N HIS A 42 9.99 -7.11 -9.68
CA HIS A 42 10.24 -7.78 -8.40
C HIS A 42 9.65 -9.19 -8.45
N MET A 43 10.52 -10.20 -8.29
CA MET A 43 10.16 -11.62 -8.49
C MET A 43 9.66 -12.30 -7.21
N TRP A 44 9.70 -11.61 -6.07
CA TRP A 44 9.49 -12.18 -4.73
C TRP A 44 8.27 -11.60 -4.01
N GLU A 45 7.29 -11.07 -4.77
CA GLU A 45 5.96 -10.83 -4.22
C GLU A 45 5.20 -12.18 -4.14
N GLU A 46 3.97 -12.17 -3.64
CA GLU A 46 3.13 -13.36 -3.57
C GLU A 46 3.01 -14.03 -4.95
N PRO A 47 3.09 -15.36 -5.05
CA PRO A 47 3.10 -16.08 -6.34
C PRO A 47 1.95 -15.72 -7.27
N CYS A 48 0.75 -15.49 -6.71
CA CYS A 48 -0.42 -15.12 -7.49
C CYS A 48 -0.41 -13.67 -8.02
N ILE A 49 0.59 -12.87 -7.65
CA ILE A 49 0.80 -11.51 -8.16
C ILE A 49 2.04 -11.45 -9.05
N SER A 50 3.16 -12.02 -8.63
CA SER A 50 4.43 -11.96 -9.38
C SER A 50 4.49 -12.95 -10.54
N GLY A 51 3.84 -14.11 -10.41
CA GLY A 51 3.95 -15.15 -11.43
C GLY A 51 5.38 -15.47 -11.80
N THR A 52 5.64 -15.68 -13.09
CA THR A 52 6.98 -15.95 -13.64
C THR A 52 7.66 -14.71 -14.23
N THR A 53 6.93 -13.61 -14.40
CA THR A 53 7.44 -12.37 -15.05
C THR A 53 7.77 -11.28 -14.04
N GLY A 54 7.28 -11.39 -12.83
CA GLY A 54 7.49 -10.43 -11.74
C GLY A 54 6.47 -9.32 -11.69
N SER A 55 6.35 -8.72 -10.50
CA SER A 55 5.53 -7.55 -10.23
C SER A 55 6.29 -6.27 -10.59
N GLY A 56 5.66 -5.35 -11.30
CA GLY A 56 6.23 -4.04 -11.66
C GLY A 56 6.16 -3.10 -10.46
N THR A 57 7.13 -3.22 -9.56
CA THR A 57 7.08 -2.63 -8.23
C THR A 57 7.68 -1.24 -8.20
N VAL A 58 6.93 -0.27 -7.68
CA VAL A 58 7.38 1.11 -7.39
C VAL A 58 7.41 1.31 -5.89
N PHE A 59 8.60 1.51 -5.33
CA PHE A 59 8.83 1.79 -3.91
C PHE A 59 8.83 3.29 -3.67
N PHE A 60 7.86 3.78 -2.89
CA PHE A 60 7.80 5.17 -2.50
C PHE A 60 8.59 5.44 -1.21
N SER A 61 9.07 6.68 -1.06
CA SER A 61 9.81 7.12 0.12
C SER A 61 8.88 7.61 1.22
N GLY A 62 9.31 7.43 2.47
CA GLY A 62 8.47 7.72 3.65
C GLY A 62 7.49 6.57 3.96
N CYS A 63 6.93 6.59 5.19
CA CYS A 63 5.97 5.56 5.60
C CYS A 63 5.09 6.06 6.76
N THR A 64 3.79 5.80 6.69
CA THR A 64 2.81 6.18 7.72
C THR A 64 2.99 5.41 9.04
N LEU A 65 3.67 4.26 9.03
CA LEU A 65 3.94 3.43 10.22
C LEU A 65 5.36 3.57 10.76
N ARG A 66 6.38 3.59 9.89
CA ARG A 66 7.80 3.65 10.29
C ARG A 66 8.16 2.57 11.32
N CYS A 67 7.83 1.30 11.02
CA CYS A 67 8.09 0.18 11.91
C CYS A 67 9.59 0.03 12.19
N VAL A 68 9.99 -0.20 13.45
CA VAL A 68 11.41 -0.32 13.84
C VAL A 68 12.14 -1.50 13.21
N PHE A 69 11.42 -2.52 12.75
CA PHE A 69 11.97 -3.72 12.07
C PHE A 69 11.81 -3.66 10.54
N CYS A 70 11.53 -2.48 9.98
CA CYS A 70 11.29 -2.35 8.54
C CYS A 70 12.50 -2.79 7.73
N GLN A 71 12.34 -3.80 6.85
CA GLN A 71 13.40 -4.22 5.94
C GLN A 71 13.79 -3.12 4.93
N ASN A 72 12.86 -2.21 4.62
CA ASN A 72 13.07 -1.04 3.77
C ASN A 72 13.34 0.22 4.63
N PHE A 73 14.23 0.13 5.63
CA PHE A 73 14.47 1.20 6.61
C PHE A 73 14.87 2.52 5.95
N GLN A 74 15.78 2.48 4.97
CA GLN A 74 16.22 3.68 4.26
C GLN A 74 15.07 4.43 3.57
N LEU A 75 14.08 3.68 3.03
CA LEU A 75 12.93 4.27 2.38
C LEU A 75 11.95 4.85 3.41
N SER A 76 11.65 4.06 4.44
CA SER A 76 10.59 4.37 5.41
C SER A 76 11.00 5.38 6.47
N HIS A 77 12.30 5.48 6.82
CA HIS A 77 12.81 6.34 7.89
C HIS A 77 13.72 7.47 7.40
N GLU A 78 14.59 7.18 6.41
CA GLU A 78 15.56 8.15 5.90
C GLU A 78 15.05 8.88 4.66
N ASN A 79 13.85 8.55 4.19
CA ASN A 79 13.21 9.15 3.00
C ASN A 79 14.13 9.08 1.76
N TYR A 80 14.91 7.99 1.65
CA TYR A 80 15.80 7.76 0.52
C TYR A 80 14.98 7.62 -0.78
N GLY A 81 15.45 8.27 -1.84
CA GLY A 81 14.81 8.25 -3.16
C GLY A 81 15.03 9.57 -3.91
N LYS A 82 14.40 9.66 -5.08
CA LYS A 82 14.44 10.85 -5.96
C LYS A 82 13.06 11.46 -6.09
N THR A 83 12.97 12.77 -6.11
CA THR A 83 11.76 13.49 -6.53
C THR A 83 11.51 13.23 -8.01
N ILE A 84 10.30 12.87 -8.36
CA ILE A 84 9.86 12.65 -9.75
C ILE A 84 8.56 13.41 -10.01
N SER A 85 8.30 13.76 -11.25
CA SER A 85 7.00 14.34 -11.63
C SER A 85 5.90 13.28 -11.71
N VAL A 86 4.65 13.72 -11.66
CA VAL A 86 3.49 12.87 -11.88
C VAL A 86 3.53 12.22 -13.27
N SER A 87 3.92 12.97 -14.30
CA SER A 87 4.09 12.43 -15.66
C SER A 87 5.18 11.35 -15.70
N ARG A 88 6.32 11.57 -15.00
CA ARG A 88 7.37 10.55 -14.93
C ARG A 88 6.90 9.28 -14.23
N LEU A 89 6.05 9.38 -13.20
CA LEU A 89 5.46 8.20 -12.57
C LEU A 89 4.55 7.44 -13.54
N ALA A 90 3.74 8.15 -14.32
CA ALA A 90 2.91 7.52 -15.36
C ALA A 90 3.76 6.80 -16.42
N ASP A 91 4.86 7.42 -16.88
CA ASP A 91 5.80 6.78 -17.79
C ASP A 91 6.41 5.50 -17.19
N ILE A 92 6.80 5.55 -15.91
CA ILE A 92 7.33 4.37 -15.18
C ILE A 92 6.33 3.21 -15.18
N PHE A 93 5.05 3.46 -15.00
CA PHE A 93 4.02 2.42 -15.07
C PHE A 93 3.99 1.73 -16.44
N LEU A 94 4.03 2.51 -17.50
CA LEU A 94 4.02 1.99 -18.87
C LEU A 94 5.34 1.27 -19.21
N GLU A 95 6.49 1.80 -18.80
CA GLU A 95 7.80 1.14 -18.96
C GLU A 95 7.86 -0.23 -18.26
N LEU A 96 7.25 -0.34 -17.05
CA LEU A 96 7.18 -1.60 -16.33
C LEU A 96 6.27 -2.61 -17.05
N GLN A 97 5.13 -2.15 -17.56
CA GLN A 97 4.25 -2.96 -18.40
C GLN A 97 4.96 -3.46 -19.67
N GLU A 98 5.69 -2.58 -20.38
CA GLU A 98 6.46 -2.94 -21.57
C GLU A 98 7.58 -3.96 -21.27
N LYS A 99 8.12 -3.95 -20.05
CA LYS A 99 9.07 -4.95 -19.57
C LYS A 99 8.43 -6.30 -19.20
N GLY A 100 7.11 -6.43 -19.36
CA GLY A 100 6.37 -7.66 -19.09
C GLY A 100 5.94 -7.83 -17.64
N ALA A 101 5.84 -6.75 -16.85
CA ALA A 101 5.33 -6.83 -15.48
C ALA A 101 3.92 -7.44 -15.45
N ALA A 102 3.65 -8.31 -14.48
CA ALA A 102 2.33 -8.91 -14.30
C ALA A 102 1.29 -7.90 -13.76
N ASN A 103 1.73 -6.86 -13.08
CA ASN A 103 0.93 -5.77 -12.51
C ASN A 103 1.80 -4.55 -12.24
N ILE A 104 1.19 -3.43 -11.84
CA ILE A 104 1.88 -2.30 -11.21
C ILE A 104 1.66 -2.36 -9.71
N ASN A 105 2.72 -2.53 -8.93
CA ASN A 105 2.67 -2.67 -7.48
C ASN A 105 3.19 -1.40 -6.79
N LEU A 106 2.28 -0.68 -6.13
CA LEU A 106 2.51 0.58 -5.45
C LEU A 106 2.84 0.33 -3.97
N VAL A 107 4.14 0.28 -3.65
CA VAL A 107 4.59 -0.06 -2.29
C VAL A 107 4.69 1.19 -1.42
N THR A 108 3.88 1.21 -0.35
CA THR A 108 3.86 2.30 0.64
C THR A 108 3.54 3.65 -0.02
N GLY A 109 2.46 3.70 -0.82
CA GLY A 109 2.08 4.87 -1.62
C GLY A 109 1.16 5.87 -0.93
N THR A 110 0.60 5.57 0.24
CA THR A 110 -0.48 6.33 0.91
C THR A 110 -0.19 7.82 1.02
N GLN A 111 1.03 8.20 1.42
CA GLN A 111 1.44 9.59 1.57
C GLN A 111 1.46 10.38 0.25
N PHE A 112 1.43 9.70 -0.89
CA PHE A 112 1.40 10.29 -2.23
C PHE A 112 0.13 9.94 -3.02
N ALA A 113 -0.93 9.47 -2.36
CA ALA A 113 -2.16 9.04 -2.99
C ALA A 113 -2.72 10.04 -4.03
N PRO A 114 -2.77 11.38 -3.78
CA PRO A 114 -3.21 12.33 -4.81
C PRO A 114 -2.34 12.32 -6.08
N SER A 115 -1.02 12.26 -5.92
CA SER A 115 -0.10 12.24 -7.06
C SER A 115 -0.14 10.91 -7.80
N ILE A 116 -0.34 9.80 -7.09
CA ILE A 116 -0.51 8.45 -7.65
C ILE A 116 -1.78 8.38 -8.50
N VAL A 117 -2.92 8.88 -8.00
CA VAL A 117 -4.18 8.93 -8.75
C VAL A 117 -3.99 9.70 -10.06
N ARG A 118 -3.38 10.88 -10.01
CA ARG A 118 -3.09 11.66 -11.24
C ARG A 118 -2.18 10.92 -12.22
N ALA A 119 -1.18 10.18 -11.73
CA ALA A 119 -0.31 9.39 -12.59
C ALA A 119 -1.05 8.21 -13.22
N LEU A 120 -1.94 7.56 -12.48
CA LEU A 120 -2.80 6.49 -12.99
C LEU A 120 -3.79 7.03 -14.03
N ASP A 121 -4.39 8.22 -13.84
CA ASP A 121 -5.24 8.88 -14.84
C ASP A 121 -4.49 9.10 -16.15
N LEU A 122 -3.21 9.55 -16.09
CA LEU A 122 -2.37 9.74 -17.28
C LEU A 122 -2.02 8.41 -17.97
N ALA A 123 -1.78 7.35 -17.19
CA ALA A 123 -1.43 6.04 -17.72
C ALA A 123 -2.64 5.23 -18.21
N LYS A 124 -3.83 5.45 -17.66
CA LYS A 124 -5.06 4.68 -17.87
C LYS A 124 -5.39 4.36 -19.33
N PRO A 125 -5.21 5.26 -20.33
CA PRO A 125 -5.50 4.93 -21.72
C PRO A 125 -4.63 3.80 -22.30
N LYS A 126 -3.47 3.51 -21.69
CA LYS A 126 -2.47 2.54 -22.20
C LYS A 126 -2.15 1.43 -21.21
N LEU A 127 -2.49 1.61 -19.94
CA LEU A 127 -2.23 0.62 -18.89
C LEU A 127 -3.27 -0.50 -18.96
N GLN A 128 -2.81 -1.75 -19.14
CA GLN A 128 -3.64 -2.94 -19.36
C GLN A 128 -3.47 -4.02 -18.30
N ILE A 129 -2.56 -3.82 -17.35
CA ILE A 129 -2.27 -4.76 -16.27
C ILE A 129 -2.85 -4.25 -14.95
N PRO A 130 -3.19 -5.16 -14.00
CA PRO A 130 -3.76 -4.77 -12.72
C PRO A 130 -2.87 -3.82 -11.91
N VAL A 131 -3.49 -3.00 -11.08
CA VAL A 131 -2.80 -2.15 -10.11
C VAL A 131 -2.93 -2.76 -8.71
N VAL A 132 -1.80 -3.00 -8.07
CA VAL A 132 -1.68 -3.51 -6.69
C VAL A 132 -1.33 -2.36 -5.75
N PHE A 133 -2.03 -2.24 -4.63
CA PHE A 133 -1.68 -1.29 -3.56
C PHE A 133 -1.16 -2.04 -2.34
N ASN A 134 0.17 -2.03 -2.18
CA ASN A 134 0.90 -2.73 -1.13
C ASN A 134 1.14 -1.78 0.04
N CYS A 135 0.47 -1.99 1.15
CA CYS A 135 0.44 -1.06 2.27
C CYS A 135 0.57 -1.73 3.64
N GLY A 136 0.89 -0.93 4.63
CA GLY A 136 1.03 -1.39 6.01
C GLY A 136 -0.29 -1.74 6.73
N GLY A 137 -1.43 -1.62 6.06
CA GLY A 137 -2.76 -1.83 6.63
C GLY A 137 -3.29 -0.63 7.44
N TYR A 138 -2.44 0.27 7.88
CA TYR A 138 -2.81 1.46 8.66
C TYR A 138 -3.30 2.57 7.72
N GLU A 139 -4.51 2.35 7.17
CA GLU A 139 -5.06 3.19 6.11
C GLU A 139 -6.38 3.86 6.56
N LYS A 140 -6.65 5.06 6.05
CA LYS A 140 -7.88 5.79 6.30
C LYS A 140 -8.96 5.36 5.30
N LEU A 141 -10.20 5.15 5.77
CA LEU A 141 -11.30 4.63 4.94
C LEU A 141 -11.61 5.56 3.75
N GLU A 142 -11.56 6.87 3.96
CA GLU A 142 -11.79 7.85 2.88
C GLU A 142 -10.73 7.73 1.79
N THR A 143 -9.45 7.57 2.18
CA THR A 143 -8.36 7.40 1.22
C THR A 143 -8.48 6.09 0.46
N ILE A 144 -8.90 4.99 1.11
CA ILE A 144 -9.19 3.72 0.44
C ILE A 144 -10.32 3.89 -0.58
N ARG A 145 -11.41 4.54 -0.20
CA ARG A 145 -12.56 4.77 -1.10
C ARG A 145 -12.17 5.61 -2.33
N ASP A 146 -11.37 6.63 -2.12
CA ASP A 146 -10.87 7.48 -3.21
C ASP A 146 -9.88 6.75 -4.15
N LEU A 147 -9.21 5.70 -3.67
CA LEU A 147 -8.31 4.86 -4.47
C LEU A 147 -9.03 3.67 -5.15
N ALA A 148 -10.28 3.36 -4.78
CA ALA A 148 -10.95 2.12 -5.18
C ALA A 148 -11.16 1.95 -6.69
N ASP A 149 -11.31 3.05 -7.43
CA ASP A 149 -11.48 3.03 -8.90
C ASP A 149 -10.15 2.84 -9.66
N TYR A 150 -9.04 2.84 -8.93
CA TYR A 150 -7.68 2.75 -9.46
C TYR A 150 -6.94 1.48 -9.04
N VAL A 151 -7.39 0.83 -7.96
CA VAL A 151 -6.71 -0.32 -7.36
C VAL A 151 -7.53 -1.58 -7.57
N ASP A 152 -6.93 -2.57 -8.23
CA ASP A 152 -7.54 -3.87 -8.47
C ASP A 152 -7.25 -4.85 -7.33
N ILE A 153 -6.03 -4.85 -6.83
CA ILE A 153 -5.57 -5.77 -5.79
C ILE A 153 -5.03 -4.97 -4.60
N TRP A 154 -5.63 -5.20 -3.43
CA TRP A 154 -5.12 -4.67 -2.18
C TRP A 154 -4.22 -5.69 -1.50
N LEU A 155 -3.05 -5.25 -1.06
CA LEU A 155 -2.06 -6.08 -0.38
C LEU A 155 -1.70 -5.47 0.99
N PRO A 156 -2.67 -5.43 1.93
CA PRO A 156 -2.43 -4.88 3.26
C PRO A 156 -1.70 -5.87 4.15
N ASP A 157 -0.82 -5.35 5.01
CA ASP A 157 -0.37 -6.10 6.17
C ASP A 157 -1.40 -6.02 7.31
N LEU A 158 -1.56 -7.10 8.07
CA LEU A 158 -2.22 -7.12 9.38
C LEU A 158 -1.18 -7.57 10.41
N LYS A 159 -0.51 -6.58 11.04
CA LYS A 159 0.75 -6.81 11.77
C LYS A 159 0.57 -7.22 13.23
N TYR A 160 -0.37 -6.59 13.94
CA TYR A 160 -0.60 -6.77 15.37
C TYR A 160 -2.08 -6.73 15.70
N MET A 161 -2.49 -7.46 16.71
CA MET A 161 -3.75 -7.28 17.42
C MET A 161 -3.53 -6.55 18.74
N ASP A 162 -2.38 -6.75 19.36
CA ASP A 162 -2.00 -6.14 20.64
C ASP A 162 -1.56 -4.68 20.45
N SER A 163 -2.23 -3.76 21.17
CA SER A 163 -1.93 -2.32 21.11
C SER A 163 -0.57 -1.95 21.67
N GLY A 164 -0.05 -2.73 22.64
CA GLY A 164 1.28 -2.55 23.21
C GLY A 164 2.37 -2.87 22.20
N LEU A 165 2.24 -3.99 21.46
CA LEU A 165 3.13 -4.35 20.36
C LEU A 165 3.08 -3.29 19.24
N ALA A 166 1.88 -2.88 18.85
CA ALA A 166 1.65 -1.87 17.84
C ALA A 166 2.27 -0.51 18.22
N LYS A 167 2.09 -0.09 19.47
CA LYS A 167 2.75 1.12 20.02
C LYS A 167 4.26 0.99 20.01
N LYS A 168 4.78 -0.14 20.49
CA LYS A 168 6.23 -0.40 20.62
C LYS A 168 6.94 -0.41 19.28
N TYR A 169 6.36 -1.09 18.28
CA TYR A 169 7.06 -1.38 17.03
C TYR A 169 6.69 -0.46 15.87
N SER A 170 5.53 0.22 15.93
CA SER A 170 5.04 1.09 14.83
C SER A 170 4.47 2.42 15.32
N ALA A 171 4.62 2.75 16.62
CA ALA A 171 4.06 3.96 17.24
C ALA A 171 2.56 4.18 16.93
N ALA A 172 1.77 3.10 16.76
CA ALA A 172 0.37 3.12 16.36
C ALA A 172 -0.47 2.24 17.31
N PRO A 173 -0.79 2.71 18.54
CA PRO A 173 -1.53 1.88 19.51
C PRO A 173 -2.94 1.49 19.04
N ASP A 174 -3.52 2.23 18.11
CA ASP A 174 -4.81 2.02 17.44
C ASP A 174 -4.70 1.19 16.16
N TYR A 175 -3.53 0.58 15.89
CA TYR A 175 -3.24 -0.10 14.63
C TYR A 175 -4.30 -1.14 14.25
N PHE A 176 -4.66 -2.04 15.19
CA PHE A 176 -5.59 -3.13 14.89
C PHE A 176 -6.98 -2.61 14.51
N GLU A 177 -7.48 -1.61 15.26
CA GLU A 177 -8.77 -0.99 14.97
C GLU A 177 -8.80 -0.41 13.54
N LYS A 178 -7.77 0.37 13.19
CA LYS A 178 -7.67 1.02 11.86
C LYS A 178 -7.44 0.01 10.75
N ALA A 179 -6.50 -0.94 10.94
CA ALA A 179 -6.15 -1.92 9.93
C ALA A 179 -7.29 -2.91 9.65
N SER A 180 -7.97 -3.40 10.68
CA SER A 180 -9.10 -4.30 10.51
C SER A 180 -10.29 -3.63 9.81
N ALA A 181 -10.58 -2.37 10.13
CA ALA A 181 -11.60 -1.59 9.42
C ALA A 181 -11.20 -1.33 7.96
N ALA A 182 -9.94 -0.98 7.72
CA ALA A 182 -9.39 -0.76 6.38
C ALA A 182 -9.50 -2.02 5.50
N ILE A 183 -9.10 -3.19 6.03
CA ILE A 183 -9.18 -4.47 5.31
C ILE A 183 -10.63 -4.83 4.98
N LYS A 184 -11.55 -4.70 5.94
CA LYS A 184 -12.99 -4.92 5.68
C LYS A 184 -13.52 -4.01 4.55
N GLU A 185 -13.10 -2.76 4.52
CA GLU A 185 -13.49 -1.83 3.46
C GLU A 185 -12.88 -2.19 2.11
N MET A 186 -11.59 -2.59 2.06
CA MET A 186 -10.94 -3.08 0.84
C MET A 186 -11.69 -4.29 0.26
N ILE A 187 -12.06 -5.26 1.10
CA ILE A 187 -12.85 -6.45 0.72
C ILE A 187 -14.22 -6.03 0.17
N ARG A 188 -14.92 -5.14 0.86
CA ARG A 188 -16.21 -4.64 0.43
C ARG A 188 -16.16 -3.98 -0.96
N LEU A 189 -15.09 -3.22 -1.23
CA LEU A 189 -14.90 -2.48 -2.49
C LEU A 189 -14.47 -3.39 -3.65
N THR A 190 -13.72 -4.46 -3.38
CA THR A 190 -13.30 -5.41 -4.42
C THR A 190 -14.40 -6.41 -4.79
N GLY A 191 -15.30 -6.74 -3.86
CA GLY A 191 -16.40 -7.67 -4.11
C GLY A 191 -15.98 -9.13 -4.24
N GLY A 192 -14.83 -9.52 -3.65
CA GLY A 192 -14.30 -10.88 -3.68
C GLY A 192 -13.11 -11.07 -4.62
N LEU A 193 -12.61 -12.30 -4.69
CA LEU A 193 -11.44 -12.65 -5.52
C LEU A 193 -11.86 -12.90 -6.98
N SER A 194 -11.10 -12.35 -7.91
CA SER A 194 -11.22 -12.62 -9.35
C SER A 194 -9.88 -13.09 -9.91
N TRP A 195 -9.87 -14.31 -10.42
CA TRP A 195 -8.68 -14.93 -11.01
C TRP A 195 -8.62 -14.71 -12.50
N ASN A 196 -7.43 -14.57 -13.04
CA ASN A 196 -7.21 -14.33 -14.46
C ASN A 196 -7.70 -15.52 -15.30
N LYS A 197 -8.55 -15.24 -16.29
CA LYS A 197 -9.15 -16.31 -17.14
C LYS A 197 -8.13 -17.06 -17.99
N ARG A 198 -7.01 -16.42 -18.38
CA ARG A 198 -5.97 -17.02 -19.21
C ARG A 198 -4.89 -17.71 -18.37
N ASN A 199 -4.66 -17.25 -17.15
CA ASN A 199 -3.71 -17.82 -16.20
C ASN A 199 -4.36 -17.91 -14.80
N PRO A 200 -5.08 -19.02 -14.49
CA PRO A 200 -5.82 -19.15 -13.23
C PRO A 200 -4.98 -19.14 -11.95
N SER A 201 -3.65 -19.12 -12.06
CA SER A 201 -2.75 -18.94 -10.93
C SER A 201 -2.51 -17.47 -10.57
N MET A 202 -2.95 -16.54 -11.43
CA MET A 202 -2.78 -15.10 -11.25
C MET A 202 -4.07 -14.45 -10.79
N LEU A 203 -3.96 -13.53 -9.82
CA LEU A 203 -5.07 -12.74 -9.32
C LEU A 203 -5.20 -11.46 -10.16
N ASP A 204 -6.43 -11.18 -10.63
CA ASP A 204 -6.76 -9.93 -11.33
C ASP A 204 -7.37 -8.90 -10.39
N ARG A 205 -8.10 -9.36 -9.34
CA ARG A 205 -8.79 -8.46 -8.39
C ARG A 205 -8.98 -9.15 -7.04
N GLY A 206 -8.86 -8.40 -5.95
CA GLY A 206 -9.14 -8.92 -4.61
C GLY A 206 -8.30 -8.31 -3.51
N VAL A 207 -8.25 -8.99 -2.36
CA VAL A 207 -7.44 -8.60 -1.20
C VAL A 207 -6.58 -9.78 -0.78
N ILE A 208 -5.29 -9.53 -0.56
CA ILE A 208 -4.35 -10.49 0.02
C ILE A 208 -3.83 -9.92 1.33
N ILE A 209 -4.20 -10.53 2.44
CA ILE A 209 -3.76 -10.08 3.77
C ILE A 209 -2.45 -10.75 4.11
N ARG A 210 -1.44 -9.95 4.44
CA ARG A 210 -0.13 -10.44 4.88
C ARG A 210 0.02 -10.32 6.39
N HIS A 211 0.64 -11.33 6.98
CA HIS A 211 1.01 -11.30 8.40
C HIS A 211 2.43 -11.81 8.60
N MET A 212 3.17 -11.15 9.49
CA MET A 212 4.51 -11.56 9.88
C MET A 212 4.54 -11.89 11.37
N VAL A 213 4.88 -13.14 11.70
CA VAL A 213 5.04 -13.57 13.09
C VAL A 213 6.31 -12.96 13.67
N LEU A 214 6.15 -12.09 14.66
CA LEU A 214 7.28 -11.46 15.34
C LEU A 214 7.83 -12.38 16.44
N PRO A 215 9.16 -12.42 16.63
CA PRO A 215 9.78 -13.14 17.75
C PRO A 215 9.15 -12.72 19.10
N GLY A 216 8.72 -13.70 19.89
CA GLY A 216 8.09 -13.47 21.19
C GLY A 216 6.61 -13.03 21.15
N ALA A 217 6.00 -12.87 19.96
CA ALA A 217 4.60 -12.44 19.81
C ALA A 217 3.70 -13.52 19.17
N LYS A 218 4.04 -14.81 19.35
CA LYS A 218 3.28 -15.94 18.79
C LYS A 218 1.80 -15.91 19.15
N GLU A 219 1.48 -15.62 20.42
CA GLU A 219 0.09 -15.61 20.90
C GLU A 219 -0.74 -14.48 20.25
N ASP A 220 -0.12 -13.35 19.96
CA ASP A 220 -0.77 -12.28 19.23
C ASP A 220 -1.10 -12.69 17.79
N SER A 221 -0.16 -13.35 17.12
CA SER A 221 -0.36 -13.92 15.77
C SER A 221 -1.49 -14.95 15.74
N ILE A 222 -1.56 -15.85 16.73
CA ILE A 222 -2.63 -16.85 16.82
C ILE A 222 -4.00 -16.17 16.98
N ARG A 223 -4.12 -15.17 17.88
CA ARG A 223 -5.37 -14.40 18.05
C ARG A 223 -5.77 -13.69 16.76
N LEU A 224 -4.80 -13.11 16.05
CA LEU A 224 -5.02 -12.42 14.79
C LEU A 224 -5.53 -13.37 13.70
N LEU A 225 -4.94 -14.57 13.56
CA LEU A 225 -5.40 -15.58 12.60
C LEU A 225 -6.82 -16.08 12.93
N HIS A 226 -7.15 -16.28 14.22
CA HIS A 226 -8.52 -16.59 14.65
C HIS A 226 -9.49 -15.47 14.25
N TRP A 227 -9.09 -14.20 14.49
CA TRP A 227 -9.91 -13.06 14.11
C TRP A 227 -10.17 -13.01 12.60
N ILE A 228 -9.15 -13.24 11.75
CA ILE A 228 -9.31 -13.32 10.29
C ILE A 228 -10.36 -14.36 9.94
N ARG A 229 -10.21 -15.59 10.44
CA ARG A 229 -11.13 -16.70 10.16
C ARG A 229 -12.58 -16.40 10.57
N GLU A 230 -12.76 -15.70 11.70
CA GLU A 230 -14.09 -15.43 12.25
C GLU A 230 -14.76 -14.22 11.59
N ASN A 231 -13.99 -13.24 11.15
CA ASN A 231 -14.51 -11.97 10.63
C ASN A 231 -14.41 -11.81 9.11
N LEU A 232 -13.60 -12.64 8.45
CA LEU A 232 -13.33 -12.59 7.02
C LEU A 232 -13.37 -14.01 6.42
N PRO A 233 -14.50 -14.76 6.55
CA PRO A 233 -14.54 -16.21 6.26
C PRO A 233 -14.33 -16.57 4.79
N ASP A 234 -14.56 -15.63 3.87
CA ASP A 234 -14.50 -15.87 2.43
C ASP A 234 -13.21 -15.31 1.78
N HIS A 235 -12.14 -15.07 2.60
CA HIS A 235 -10.89 -14.42 2.13
C HIS A 235 -9.63 -15.08 2.69
#